data_177461b3130e62b7f41f3e66ad85190b
#
_entry.id   177461b3130e62b7f41f3e66ad85190b
#
_cell.length_a   1.000
_cell.length_b   1.000
_cell.length_c   1.000
_cell.angle_alpha   90.00
_cell.angle_beta   90.00
_cell.angle_gamma   90.00
#
_symmetry.space_group_name_H-M   'P 1'
#
loop_
_entity.id
_entity.type
_entity.pdbx_description
1 polymer ?
#
loop_
_entity_poly.entity_id
_entity_poly.type
_entity_poly.pdbx_seq_one_letter_code
_entity_poly.pdbx_strand_id
1 'polypeptide(L)'
;FIFVPNTDYDGEIIERMSHAKETLSSLNLNVSTGKVVGFRSREILLENQLVGSLPLIHASHIFNGQVIHPLESCKKEQWVDGFHPNTAKNVIPSGWYVLVKRFSAKEEKRRISAALYHSNNLFAIDNKVNYIHNNGSGLEKDVAIGIERWLNSAQVDDYFRIFSGHTQVNAGDLRQLPFPSISSLRNLAHSKQPIQDISEILSDEIESPRNKEEKAV
;
A
#
# COMPACT_ATOMS: atom_id res chain seq x y z
N PHE A 1 -5.59 -12.46 -16.84
CA PHE A 1 -4.17 -12.59 -17.24
C PHE A 1 -3.80 -14.06 -17.20
N ILE A 2 -3.20 -14.58 -18.29
CA ILE A 2 -2.60 -15.91 -18.30
C ILE A 2 -1.15 -15.71 -17.85
N PHE A 3 -0.82 -16.19 -16.66
CA PHE A 3 0.55 -16.20 -16.16
C PHE A 3 1.29 -17.38 -16.81
N VAL A 4 2.38 -17.09 -17.50
CA VAL A 4 3.28 -18.14 -17.98
C VAL A 4 4.52 -18.06 -17.07
N PRO A 5 4.71 -19.00 -16.14
CA PRO A 5 5.91 -19.04 -15.32
C PRO A 5 7.12 -19.26 -16.24
N ASN A 6 8.18 -18.49 -16.01
CA ASN A 6 9.43 -18.62 -16.74
C ASN A 6 10.39 -19.64 -16.09
N THR A 7 10.15 -19.93 -14.81
CA THR A 7 10.96 -20.84 -13.98
C THR A 7 10.06 -21.69 -13.08
N ASP A 8 10.59 -22.79 -12.56
CA ASP A 8 9.88 -23.60 -11.55
C ASP A 8 9.59 -22.79 -10.30
N TYR A 9 10.49 -21.89 -9.90
CA TYR A 9 10.31 -20.96 -8.79
C TYR A 9 9.10 -20.03 -9.00
N ASP A 10 8.92 -19.49 -10.21
CA ASP A 10 7.74 -18.66 -10.51
C ASP A 10 6.44 -19.48 -10.33
N GLY A 11 6.47 -20.76 -10.72
CA GLY A 11 5.35 -21.68 -10.52
C GLY A 11 5.00 -21.86 -9.04
N GLU A 12 6.00 -22.08 -8.20
CA GLU A 12 5.81 -22.21 -6.74
C GLU A 12 5.24 -20.92 -6.12
N ILE A 13 5.73 -19.75 -6.53
CA ILE A 13 5.22 -18.46 -6.03
C ILE A 13 3.76 -18.26 -6.44
N ILE A 14 3.41 -18.56 -7.69
CA ILE A 14 2.02 -18.46 -8.18
C ILE A 14 1.10 -19.39 -7.39
N GLU A 15 1.53 -20.63 -7.16
CA GLU A 15 0.77 -21.61 -6.39
C GLU A 15 0.53 -21.13 -4.96
N ARG A 16 1.59 -20.70 -4.25
CA ARG A 16 1.47 -20.17 -2.88
C ARG A 16 0.53 -18.98 -2.82
N MET A 17 0.70 -18.03 -3.74
CA MET A 17 -0.15 -16.81 -3.77
C MET A 17 -1.60 -17.10 -4.15
N SER A 18 -1.89 -18.22 -4.79
CA SER A 18 -3.26 -18.65 -5.14
C SER A 18 -4.13 -18.96 -3.91
N HIS A 19 -3.53 -19.21 -2.76
CA HIS A 19 -4.24 -19.41 -1.49
C HIS A 19 -4.77 -18.10 -0.90
N ALA A 20 -4.19 -16.95 -1.22
CA ALA A 20 -4.74 -15.64 -0.90
C ALA A 20 -5.84 -15.29 -1.90
N LYS A 21 -7.10 -15.51 -1.54
CA LYS A 21 -8.26 -15.45 -2.45
C LYS A 21 -8.94 -14.10 -2.49
N GLU A 22 -8.58 -13.19 -1.59
CA GLU A 22 -9.20 -11.88 -1.51
C GLU A 22 -8.50 -10.87 -2.41
N THR A 23 -9.20 -9.78 -2.69
CA THR A 23 -8.68 -8.57 -3.32
C THR A 23 -9.01 -7.37 -2.42
N LEU A 24 -8.39 -6.22 -2.64
CA LEU A 24 -8.78 -5.01 -1.90
C LEU A 24 -10.29 -4.77 -2.01
N SER A 25 -10.88 -4.99 -3.18
CA SER A 25 -12.31 -4.78 -3.41
C SER A 25 -13.19 -5.75 -2.62
N SER A 26 -12.86 -7.04 -2.56
CA SER A 26 -13.63 -8.03 -1.79
C SER A 26 -13.53 -7.80 -0.28
N LEU A 27 -12.41 -7.19 0.17
CA LEU A 27 -12.22 -6.75 1.55
C LEU A 27 -12.92 -5.40 1.87
N ASN A 28 -13.70 -4.84 0.91
CA ASN A 28 -14.29 -3.50 1.00
C ASN A 28 -13.25 -2.38 1.17
N LEU A 29 -12.05 -2.57 0.66
CA LEU A 29 -10.96 -1.61 0.69
C LEU A 29 -10.70 -1.07 -0.71
N ASN A 30 -10.12 0.12 -0.77
CA ASN A 30 -9.82 0.80 -2.01
C ASN A 30 -8.36 1.23 -2.04
N VAL A 31 -7.83 1.42 -3.23
CA VAL A 31 -6.54 2.07 -3.47
C VAL A 31 -6.73 3.24 -4.43
N SER A 32 -6.18 4.37 -4.07
CA SER A 32 -6.17 5.60 -4.87
C SER A 32 -4.75 6.13 -5.02
N THR A 33 -4.55 6.98 -6.03
CA THR A 33 -3.31 7.72 -6.22
C THR A 33 -3.43 9.08 -5.55
N GLY A 34 -2.34 9.57 -4.95
CA GLY A 34 -2.28 10.90 -4.36
C GLY A 34 -2.75 11.99 -5.32
N LYS A 35 -3.45 12.97 -4.78
CA LYS A 35 -4.15 13.99 -5.58
C LYS A 35 -3.30 15.19 -5.94
N VAL A 36 -2.21 15.45 -5.19
CA VAL A 36 -1.37 16.62 -5.42
C VAL A 36 -0.41 16.38 -6.57
N VAL A 37 -0.54 17.20 -7.61
CA VAL A 37 0.35 17.21 -8.77
C VAL A 37 1.11 18.53 -8.73
N GLY A 38 2.41 18.52 -8.39
CA GLY A 38 3.18 19.72 -8.05
C GLY A 38 2.99 20.89 -9.01
N PHE A 39 3.12 20.66 -10.34
CA PHE A 39 2.97 21.75 -11.32
C PHE A 39 1.52 22.26 -11.48
N ARG A 40 0.52 21.50 -11.06
CA ARG A 40 -0.92 21.88 -11.13
C ARG A 40 -1.45 22.44 -9.82
N SER A 41 -0.71 22.26 -8.75
CA SER A 41 -1.14 22.60 -7.38
C SER A 41 -0.25 23.66 -6.74
N ARG A 42 0.51 24.41 -7.54
CA ARG A 42 1.51 25.39 -7.04
C ARG A 42 0.93 26.39 -6.06
N GLU A 43 -0.32 26.79 -6.28
CA GLU A 43 -1.01 27.78 -5.45
C GLU A 43 -1.25 27.33 -4.00
N ILE A 44 -1.21 26.02 -3.74
CA ILE A 44 -1.38 25.48 -2.39
C ILE A 44 -0.10 24.97 -1.75
N LEU A 45 1.02 24.93 -2.49
CA LEU A 45 2.28 24.40 -1.99
C LEU A 45 3.02 25.42 -1.13
N LEU A 46 3.59 24.96 -0.02
CA LEU A 46 4.37 25.77 0.91
C LEU A 46 5.76 25.15 1.12
N GLU A 47 6.80 26.00 1.01
CA GLU A 47 8.20 25.61 1.27
C GLU A 47 8.43 25.30 2.74
N ASN A 48 7.77 26.04 3.63
CA ASN A 48 7.94 25.93 5.07
C ASN A 48 6.62 25.63 5.76
N GLN A 49 6.72 25.02 6.94
CA GLN A 49 5.59 24.86 7.82
C GLN A 49 5.10 26.21 8.34
N LEU A 50 3.85 26.53 8.12
CA LEU A 50 3.16 27.71 8.60
C LEU A 50 1.97 27.32 9.48
N VAL A 51 1.40 28.28 10.18
CA VAL A 51 0.15 28.07 10.93
C VAL A 51 -0.95 27.65 9.97
N GLY A 52 -1.61 26.52 10.26
CA GLY A 52 -2.67 25.96 9.42
C GLY A 52 -2.18 25.17 8.21
N SER A 53 -0.86 25.01 8.01
CA SER A 53 -0.36 24.12 6.96
C SER A 53 -0.60 22.65 7.30
N LEU A 54 -0.80 21.84 6.26
CA LEU A 54 -1.04 20.41 6.35
C LEU A 54 0.13 19.65 5.72
N PRO A 55 0.49 18.45 6.24
CA PRO A 55 1.55 17.64 5.65
C PRO A 55 1.26 17.25 4.21
N LEU A 56 2.29 17.30 3.35
CA LEU A 56 2.27 16.75 1.99
C LEU A 56 3.28 15.59 1.90
N ILE A 57 2.77 14.38 1.74
CA ILE A 57 3.58 13.18 1.73
C ILE A 57 4.04 12.83 0.31
N HIS A 58 5.35 12.75 0.11
CA HIS A 58 6.02 12.34 -1.12
C HIS A 58 6.55 10.91 -1.03
N ALA A 59 6.87 10.30 -2.16
CA ALA A 59 7.53 8.99 -2.22
C ALA A 59 8.89 8.97 -1.49
N SER A 60 9.61 10.09 -1.41
CA SER A 60 10.87 10.23 -0.66
C SER A 60 10.69 10.07 0.86
N HIS A 61 9.51 10.34 1.39
CA HIS A 61 9.21 10.16 2.82
C HIS A 61 9.00 8.69 3.21
N ILE A 62 8.81 7.79 2.23
CA ILE A 62 8.57 6.36 2.46
C ILE A 62 9.90 5.64 2.54
N PHE A 63 10.22 5.09 3.70
CA PHE A 63 11.46 4.38 3.93
C PHE A 63 11.28 3.24 4.95
N ASN A 64 11.67 2.03 4.59
CA ASN A 64 11.65 0.84 5.47
C ASN A 64 10.33 0.64 6.24
N GLY A 65 9.20 0.69 5.55
CA GLY A 65 7.87 0.46 6.13
C GLY A 65 7.31 1.65 6.93
N GLN A 66 8.02 2.78 6.97
CA GLN A 66 7.65 3.98 7.73
C GLN A 66 7.59 5.22 6.85
N VAL A 67 6.88 6.23 7.32
CA VAL A 67 6.87 7.56 6.72
C VAL A 67 7.62 8.53 7.65
N ILE A 68 8.65 9.17 7.11
CA ILE A 68 9.43 10.21 7.81
C ILE A 68 9.03 11.56 7.21
N HIS A 69 8.38 12.41 8.01
CA HIS A 69 7.93 13.73 7.59
C HIS A 69 8.00 14.72 8.77
N PRO A 70 8.52 15.94 8.58
CA PRO A 70 9.23 16.39 7.37
C PRO A 70 10.59 15.69 7.20
N LEU A 71 11.13 15.72 5.97
CA LEU A 71 12.43 15.15 5.64
C LEU A 71 13.38 16.26 5.18
N GLU A 72 14.45 16.53 5.92
CA GLU A 72 15.41 17.63 5.64
C GLU A 72 16.06 17.52 4.25
N SER A 73 16.33 16.30 3.79
CA SER A 73 16.90 16.06 2.46
C SER A 73 15.91 16.22 1.30
N CYS A 74 14.63 16.39 1.58
CA CYS A 74 13.60 16.58 0.56
C CYS A 74 13.64 18.04 0.04
N LYS A 75 13.95 18.18 -1.26
CA LYS A 75 14.03 19.49 -1.94
C LYS A 75 12.69 20.01 -2.45
N LYS A 76 11.59 19.29 -2.21
CA LYS A 76 10.25 19.66 -2.63
C LYS A 76 9.50 20.29 -1.47
N GLU A 77 8.48 21.04 -1.81
CA GLU A 77 7.51 21.53 -0.84
C GLU A 77 6.86 20.35 -0.11
N GLN A 78 6.89 20.36 1.22
CA GLN A 78 6.39 19.27 2.06
C GLN A 78 5.11 19.65 2.81
N TRP A 79 4.56 20.81 2.49
CA TRP A 79 3.37 21.33 3.14
C TRP A 79 2.40 21.88 2.12
N VAL A 80 1.11 21.88 2.47
CA VAL A 80 0.06 22.59 1.72
C VAL A 80 -0.65 23.58 2.63
N ASP A 81 -1.08 24.69 2.05
CA ASP A 81 -1.87 25.71 2.75
C ASP A 81 -3.27 25.16 3.05
N GLY A 82 -3.53 24.87 4.33
CA GLY A 82 -4.82 24.32 4.77
C GLY A 82 -5.99 25.31 4.66
N PHE A 83 -5.71 26.60 4.54
CA PHE A 83 -6.74 27.64 4.39
C PHE A 83 -7.09 27.95 2.94
N HIS A 84 -6.27 27.53 1.99
CA HIS A 84 -6.53 27.80 0.59
C HIS A 84 -7.74 26.99 0.06
N PRO A 85 -8.71 27.61 -0.64
CA PRO A 85 -9.94 26.95 -1.10
C PRO A 85 -9.70 25.68 -1.93
N ASN A 86 -8.65 25.69 -2.76
CA ASN A 86 -8.28 24.56 -3.60
C ASN A 86 -7.67 23.38 -2.84
N THR A 87 -7.33 23.52 -1.57
CA THR A 87 -6.76 22.45 -0.75
C THR A 87 -7.81 21.41 -0.38
N ALA A 88 -9.07 21.81 -0.17
CA ALA A 88 -10.14 20.91 0.23
C ALA A 88 -10.32 19.68 -0.67
N LYS A 89 -10.14 19.82 -1.99
CA LYS A 89 -10.23 18.71 -2.96
C LYS A 89 -9.03 17.77 -2.95
N ASN A 90 -7.91 18.18 -2.34
CA ASN A 90 -6.63 17.48 -2.37
C ASN A 90 -6.28 16.77 -1.05
N VAL A 91 -7.03 17.06 0.02
CA VAL A 91 -6.76 16.48 1.33
C VAL A 91 -7.44 15.14 1.55
N ILE A 92 -6.89 14.42 2.51
CA ILE A 92 -7.30 13.10 2.97
C ILE A 92 -7.60 13.22 4.46
N PRO A 93 -8.66 12.59 4.98
CA PRO A 93 -9.03 12.61 6.39
C PRO A 93 -7.95 12.02 7.31
N SER A 94 -8.03 12.32 8.60
CA SER A 94 -7.26 11.63 9.66
C SER A 94 -7.53 10.12 9.67
N GLY A 95 -6.57 9.34 10.13
CA GLY A 95 -6.69 7.89 10.24
C GLY A 95 -5.42 7.13 9.89
N TRP A 96 -5.52 5.80 9.82
CA TRP A 96 -4.46 4.90 9.41
C TRP A 96 -4.54 4.62 7.90
N TYR A 97 -3.40 4.60 7.24
CA TYR A 97 -3.29 4.35 5.81
C TYR A 97 -2.06 3.51 5.52
N VAL A 98 -2.07 2.80 4.40
CA VAL A 98 -0.87 2.18 3.83
C VAL A 98 -0.51 2.94 2.56
N LEU A 99 0.66 3.55 2.56
CA LEU A 99 1.19 4.31 1.44
C LEU A 99 2.15 3.43 0.64
N VAL A 100 2.06 3.49 -0.69
CA VAL A 100 2.89 2.66 -1.58
C VAL A 100 3.55 3.56 -2.61
N LYS A 101 4.89 3.46 -2.73
CA LYS A 101 5.61 4.16 -3.80
C LYS A 101 5.08 3.73 -5.16
N ARG A 102 4.80 4.70 -6.01
CA ARG A 102 4.30 4.42 -7.36
C ARG A 102 5.40 4.11 -8.37
N PHE A 103 6.61 4.59 -8.14
CA PHE A 103 7.75 4.38 -9.02
C PHE A 103 8.80 3.54 -8.30
N SER A 104 9.21 2.45 -8.95
CA SER A 104 10.34 1.61 -8.57
C SER A 104 10.99 1.07 -9.83
N ALA A 105 12.31 1.16 -9.93
CA ALA A 105 13.04 0.55 -11.02
C ALA A 105 13.01 -0.99 -10.90
N LYS A 106 13.18 -1.69 -12.02
CA LYS A 106 13.22 -3.17 -12.01
C LYS A 106 14.41 -3.70 -11.23
N GLU A 107 15.48 -2.93 -11.21
CA GLU A 107 16.75 -3.20 -10.56
C GLU A 107 16.72 -2.91 -9.04
N GLU A 108 15.68 -2.22 -8.55
CA GLU A 108 15.53 -1.99 -7.12
C GLU A 108 15.35 -3.31 -6.37
N LYS A 109 15.93 -3.38 -5.17
CA LYS A 109 15.84 -4.55 -4.30
C LYS A 109 14.38 -5.01 -4.09
N ARG A 110 13.44 -4.04 -4.05
CA ARG A 110 12.00 -4.28 -3.95
C ARG A 110 11.23 -3.44 -4.95
N ARG A 111 10.25 -4.05 -5.58
CA ARG A 111 9.31 -3.37 -6.48
C ARG A 111 8.20 -2.71 -5.67
N ILE A 112 7.67 -3.41 -4.67
CA ILE A 112 6.66 -2.87 -3.77
C ILE A 112 7.38 -2.31 -2.55
N SER A 113 7.17 -1.02 -2.29
CA SER A 113 7.63 -0.32 -1.10
C SER A 113 6.43 0.33 -0.43
N ALA A 114 5.90 -0.35 0.57
CA ALA A 114 4.75 0.08 1.36
C ALA A 114 5.22 0.67 2.70
N ALA A 115 4.48 1.62 3.24
CA ALA A 115 4.71 2.19 4.57
C ALA A 115 3.40 2.45 5.30
N LEU A 116 3.40 2.17 6.59
CA LEU A 116 2.31 2.54 7.48
C LEU A 116 2.35 4.04 7.75
N TYR A 117 1.20 4.69 7.67
CA TYR A 117 1.05 6.10 7.99
C TYR A 117 -0.18 6.35 8.85
N HIS A 118 -0.01 7.14 9.90
CA HIS A 118 -1.10 7.62 10.75
C HIS A 118 -1.07 9.14 10.82
N SER A 119 -2.23 9.76 10.59
CA SER A 119 -2.40 11.19 10.80
C SER A 119 -3.59 11.47 11.70
N ASN A 120 -3.40 12.36 12.67
CA ASN A 120 -4.48 12.88 13.52
C ASN A 120 -5.27 14.02 12.84
N ASN A 121 -4.73 14.58 11.77
CA ASN A 121 -5.28 15.71 11.03
C ASN A 121 -5.44 15.38 9.55
N LEU A 122 -6.04 16.30 8.81
CA LEU A 122 -6.00 16.27 7.35
C LEU A 122 -4.55 16.30 6.85
N PHE A 123 -4.30 15.64 5.73
CA PHE A 123 -3.01 15.63 5.07
C PHE A 123 -3.18 15.50 3.56
N ALA A 124 -2.14 15.69 2.79
CA ALA A 124 -2.14 15.55 1.34
C ALA A 124 -1.09 14.53 0.89
N ILE A 125 -1.29 13.94 -0.28
CA ILE A 125 -0.39 12.96 -0.88
C ILE A 125 -0.05 13.37 -2.32
N ASP A 126 1.25 13.36 -2.63
CA ASP A 126 1.78 13.56 -3.99
C ASP A 126 1.35 12.42 -4.93
N ASN A 127 1.16 12.74 -6.20
CA ASN A 127 0.67 11.78 -7.22
C ASN A 127 1.66 10.64 -7.56
N LYS A 128 2.85 10.63 -6.96
CA LYS A 128 3.82 9.53 -7.05
C LYS A 128 3.70 8.53 -5.90
N VAL A 129 2.64 8.63 -5.11
CA VAL A 129 2.30 7.70 -4.03
C VAL A 129 0.88 7.23 -4.22
N ASN A 130 0.66 5.92 -4.12
CA ASN A 130 -0.66 5.33 -3.94
C ASN A 130 -0.96 5.18 -2.44
N TYR A 131 -2.23 5.15 -2.08
CA TYR A 131 -2.64 4.91 -0.69
C TYR A 131 -3.85 3.99 -0.63
N ILE A 132 -3.84 3.07 0.34
CA ILE A 132 -4.94 2.14 0.62
C ILE A 132 -5.78 2.73 1.74
N HIS A 133 -7.10 2.67 1.57
CA HIS A 133 -8.07 3.34 2.41
C HIS A 133 -9.41 2.59 2.43
N ASN A 134 -10.27 2.89 3.38
CA ASN A 134 -11.64 2.42 3.45
C ASN A 134 -12.59 3.51 2.94
N ASN A 135 -13.00 3.41 1.67
CA ASN A 135 -13.96 4.33 1.03
C ASN A 135 -13.67 5.82 1.27
N GLY A 136 -12.41 6.22 1.20
CA GLY A 136 -11.96 7.60 1.43
C GLY A 136 -11.59 7.93 2.87
N SER A 137 -11.89 7.05 3.83
CA SER A 137 -11.54 7.17 5.24
C SER A 137 -10.33 6.30 5.60
N GLY A 138 -9.77 6.47 6.80
CA GLY A 138 -8.70 5.63 7.31
C GLY A 138 -9.12 4.16 7.47
N LEU A 139 -8.11 3.30 7.52
CA LEU A 139 -8.24 1.87 7.81
C LEU A 139 -8.34 1.63 9.33
N GLU A 140 -8.81 0.45 9.72
CA GLU A 140 -8.56 -0.07 11.06
C GLU A 140 -7.04 -0.28 11.26
N LYS A 141 -6.52 0.04 12.44
CA LYS A 141 -5.08 0.02 12.72
C LYS A 141 -4.43 -1.32 12.40
N ASP A 142 -4.99 -2.41 12.93
CA ASP A 142 -4.39 -3.74 12.78
C ASP A 142 -4.49 -4.23 11.32
N VAL A 143 -5.56 -3.87 10.61
CA VAL A 143 -5.67 -4.14 9.17
C VAL A 143 -4.61 -3.37 8.39
N ALA A 144 -4.37 -2.09 8.72
CA ALA A 144 -3.33 -1.30 8.06
C ALA A 144 -1.93 -1.88 8.29
N ILE A 145 -1.62 -2.29 9.52
CA ILE A 145 -0.33 -2.95 9.84
C ILE A 145 -0.20 -4.27 9.08
N GLY A 146 -1.26 -5.08 9.05
CA GLY A 146 -1.26 -6.35 8.31
C GLY A 146 -1.04 -6.17 6.81
N ILE A 147 -1.71 -5.19 6.20
CA ILE A 147 -1.54 -4.86 4.78
C ILE A 147 -0.11 -4.38 4.49
N GLU A 148 0.44 -3.50 5.32
CA GLU A 148 1.82 -3.02 5.17
C GLU A 148 2.81 -4.19 5.20
N ARG A 149 2.67 -5.09 6.16
CA ARG A 149 3.52 -6.27 6.29
C ARG A 149 3.36 -7.24 5.11
N TRP A 150 2.11 -7.49 4.69
CA TRP A 150 1.81 -8.32 3.52
C TRP A 150 2.49 -7.79 2.26
N LEU A 151 2.30 -6.51 1.94
CA LEU A 151 2.88 -5.87 0.76
C LEU A 151 4.40 -5.83 0.78
N ASN A 152 5.01 -5.79 1.96
CA ASN A 152 6.47 -5.82 2.13
C ASN A 152 7.04 -7.25 2.28
N SER A 153 6.24 -8.30 2.13
CA SER A 153 6.75 -9.68 2.10
C SER A 153 7.54 -9.95 0.82
N ALA A 154 8.49 -10.88 0.89
CA ALA A 154 9.29 -11.27 -0.26
C ALA A 154 8.42 -11.91 -1.36
N GLN A 155 7.50 -12.78 -0.96
CA GLN A 155 6.65 -13.52 -1.87
C GLN A 155 5.70 -12.61 -2.66
N VAL A 156 5.17 -11.56 -2.03
CA VAL A 156 4.34 -10.56 -2.73
C VAL A 156 5.18 -9.76 -3.73
N ASP A 157 6.43 -9.41 -3.39
CA ASP A 157 7.34 -8.73 -4.30
C ASP A 157 7.72 -9.63 -5.49
N ASP A 158 8.05 -10.91 -5.24
CA ASP A 158 8.35 -11.90 -6.26
C ASP A 158 7.14 -12.15 -7.18
N TYR A 159 5.96 -12.33 -6.60
CA TYR A 159 4.72 -12.45 -7.36
C TYR A 159 4.46 -11.23 -8.24
N PHE A 160 4.66 -10.02 -7.69
CA PHE A 160 4.51 -8.78 -8.45
C PHE A 160 5.48 -8.70 -9.64
N ARG A 161 6.71 -9.20 -9.48
CA ARG A 161 7.71 -9.24 -10.57
C ARG A 161 7.32 -10.15 -11.72
N ILE A 162 6.59 -11.23 -11.45
CA ILE A 162 6.16 -12.19 -12.48
C ILE A 162 5.20 -11.53 -13.46
N PHE A 163 4.26 -10.70 -13.00
CA PHE A 163 3.26 -10.10 -13.89
C PHE A 163 3.52 -8.63 -14.26
N SER A 164 4.34 -7.91 -13.49
CA SER A 164 4.57 -6.48 -13.73
C SER A 164 5.85 -6.23 -14.50
N GLY A 165 5.71 -6.02 -15.81
CA GLY A 165 6.81 -5.60 -16.67
C GLY A 165 7.14 -4.11 -16.63
N HIS A 166 6.35 -3.29 -15.94
CA HIS A 166 6.46 -1.83 -15.93
C HIS A 166 7.37 -1.32 -14.83
N THR A 167 7.85 -0.08 -14.95
CA THR A 167 8.62 0.64 -13.90
C THR A 167 7.72 1.30 -12.86
N GLN A 168 6.40 1.16 -12.98
CA GLN A 168 5.42 1.74 -12.08
C GLN A 168 4.65 0.65 -11.34
N VAL A 169 4.33 0.93 -10.07
CA VAL A 169 3.34 0.21 -9.28
C VAL A 169 2.06 1.04 -9.29
N ASN A 170 1.19 0.76 -10.25
CA ASN A 170 -0.04 1.54 -10.39
C ASN A 170 -1.13 1.08 -9.41
N ALA A 171 -2.10 1.93 -9.12
CA ALA A 171 -3.25 1.54 -8.31
C ALA A 171 -4.02 0.36 -8.92
N GLY A 172 -4.02 0.23 -10.27
CA GLY A 172 -4.59 -0.92 -10.98
C GLY A 172 -3.89 -2.23 -10.65
N ASP A 173 -2.56 -2.21 -10.56
CA ASP A 173 -1.75 -3.37 -10.23
C ASP A 173 -2.04 -3.82 -8.79
N LEU A 174 -2.11 -2.87 -7.84
CA LEU A 174 -2.42 -3.16 -6.44
C LEU A 174 -3.84 -3.74 -6.25
N ARG A 175 -4.82 -3.36 -7.09
CA ARG A 175 -6.16 -3.95 -7.06
C ARG A 175 -6.20 -5.40 -7.50
N GLN A 176 -5.24 -5.83 -8.30
CA GLN A 176 -5.17 -7.19 -8.84
C GLN A 176 -4.31 -8.12 -7.97
N LEU A 177 -3.57 -7.57 -7.00
CA LEU A 177 -2.83 -8.41 -6.05
C LEU A 177 -3.79 -9.23 -5.20
N PRO A 178 -3.47 -10.50 -4.96
CA PRO A 178 -4.16 -11.31 -3.98
C PRO A 178 -3.84 -10.86 -2.56
N PHE A 179 -4.84 -10.93 -1.70
CA PHE A 179 -4.73 -10.62 -0.27
C PHE A 179 -5.28 -11.78 0.56
N PRO A 180 -4.78 -11.99 1.78
CA PRO A 180 -5.41 -12.87 2.75
C PRO A 180 -6.68 -12.21 3.34
N SER A 181 -7.45 -12.96 4.09
CA SER A 181 -8.65 -12.46 4.78
C SER A 181 -8.34 -11.33 5.78
N ILE A 182 -9.36 -10.57 6.17
CA ILE A 182 -9.23 -9.53 7.21
C ILE A 182 -8.72 -10.12 8.53
N SER A 183 -9.15 -11.34 8.89
CA SER A 183 -8.67 -12.03 10.10
C SER A 183 -7.19 -12.33 10.02
N SER A 184 -6.71 -12.86 8.90
CA SER A 184 -5.29 -13.15 8.69
C SER A 184 -4.45 -11.87 8.64
N LEU A 185 -4.97 -10.77 8.08
CA LEU A 185 -4.29 -9.47 8.13
C LEU A 185 -4.15 -8.95 9.57
N ARG A 186 -5.17 -9.11 10.41
CA ARG A 186 -5.08 -8.75 11.83
C ARG A 186 -4.07 -9.63 12.58
N ASN A 187 -4.05 -10.94 12.30
CA ASN A 187 -3.05 -11.84 12.89
C ASN A 187 -1.63 -11.43 12.51
N LEU A 188 -1.42 -11.05 11.23
CA LEU A 188 -0.16 -10.48 10.76
C LEU A 188 0.29 -9.26 11.56
N ALA A 189 -0.61 -8.38 11.93
CA ALA A 189 -0.29 -7.18 12.70
C ALA A 189 0.35 -7.51 14.06
N HIS A 190 -0.04 -8.62 14.68
CA HIS A 190 0.44 -9.06 15.98
C HIS A 190 1.65 -9.99 15.94
N SER A 191 2.03 -10.50 14.77
CA SER A 191 3.22 -11.33 14.60
C SER A 191 4.49 -10.52 14.88
N LYS A 192 5.39 -11.04 15.71
CA LYS A 192 6.67 -10.40 16.05
C LYS A 192 7.78 -10.70 15.03
N GLN A 193 7.58 -11.69 14.18
CA GLN A 193 8.61 -12.11 13.23
C GLN A 193 8.48 -11.37 11.88
N PRO A 194 9.62 -11.12 11.19
CA PRO A 194 9.57 -10.75 9.79
C PRO A 194 8.84 -11.85 9.01
N ILE A 195 7.98 -11.49 8.09
CA ILE A 195 7.32 -12.47 7.23
C ILE A 195 8.38 -13.01 6.26
N GLN A 196 8.99 -14.12 6.63
CA GLN A 196 9.94 -14.82 5.76
C GLN A 196 9.21 -15.78 4.82
N ASP A 197 8.10 -16.37 5.28
CA ASP A 197 7.24 -17.23 4.49
C ASP A 197 5.77 -16.91 4.80
N ILE A 198 4.99 -16.63 3.75
CA ILE A 198 3.55 -16.40 3.86
C ILE A 198 2.74 -17.71 3.99
N SER A 199 3.39 -18.86 3.86
CA SER A 199 2.74 -20.17 3.98
C SER A 199 2.06 -20.37 5.33
N GLU A 200 2.66 -19.87 6.43
CA GLU A 200 2.05 -19.91 7.77
C GLU A 200 0.76 -19.10 7.84
N ILE A 201 0.71 -17.96 7.15
CA ILE A 201 -0.45 -17.07 7.10
C ILE A 201 -1.56 -17.68 6.26
N LEU A 202 -1.17 -18.31 5.16
CA LEU A 202 -2.08 -18.93 4.22
C LEU A 202 -2.56 -20.32 4.69
N SER A 203 -1.87 -20.97 5.63
CA SER A 203 -2.35 -22.22 6.25
C SER A 203 -3.67 -22.00 6.99
N ASP A 204 -3.84 -20.88 7.67
CA ASP A 204 -5.10 -20.49 8.31
C ASP A 204 -6.24 -20.30 7.30
N GLU A 205 -5.92 -19.87 6.07
CA GLU A 205 -6.88 -19.73 4.97
C GLU A 205 -7.32 -21.09 4.40
N ILE A 206 -6.41 -22.06 4.34
CA ILE A 206 -6.66 -23.41 3.82
C ILE A 206 -7.60 -24.19 4.76
N GLU A 207 -7.47 -23.99 6.07
CA GLU A 207 -8.27 -24.68 7.09
C GLU A 207 -9.63 -24.00 7.37
N SER A 208 -9.90 -22.84 6.76
CA SER A 208 -11.16 -22.11 6.94
C SER A 208 -12.38 -22.92 6.46
N PRO A 209 -13.52 -22.89 7.19
CA PRO A 209 -14.73 -23.68 6.86
C PRO A 209 -15.28 -23.48 5.45
N ARG A 210 -15.06 -22.32 4.83
CA ARG A 210 -15.47 -22.04 3.44
C ARG A 210 -14.83 -23.01 2.41
N ASN A 211 -13.62 -23.53 2.69
CA ASN A 211 -12.95 -24.48 1.80
C ASN A 211 -13.40 -25.94 2.00
N LYS A 212 -14.17 -26.26 3.06
CA LYS A 212 -14.70 -27.61 3.28
C LYS A 212 -15.94 -27.90 2.43
N GLU A 213 -16.68 -26.86 2.03
CA GLU A 213 -17.88 -27.04 1.19
C GLU A 213 -17.53 -27.28 -0.29
N GLU A 214 -16.43 -26.73 -0.81
CA GLU A 214 -16.00 -26.95 -2.19
C GLU A 214 -15.36 -28.34 -2.43
N LYS A 215 -14.90 -29.03 -1.38
CA LYS A 215 -14.33 -30.40 -1.49
C LYS A 215 -15.34 -31.52 -1.29
N ALA A 216 -16.60 -31.17 -1.02
CA ALA A 216 -17.68 -32.14 -0.75
C ALA A 216 -18.71 -32.28 -1.90
N VAL A 217 -18.39 -31.78 -3.12
CA VAL A 217 -19.21 -31.90 -4.32
C VAL A 217 -18.51 -32.77 -5.36
#